data_1b2064f322578f47386b40991e2cc477
#
_entry.id   1b2064f322578f47386b40991e2cc477
#
_cell.length_a   1.000
_cell.length_b   1.000
_cell.length_c   1.000
_cell.angle_alpha   90.00
_cell.angle_beta   90.00
_cell.angle_gamma   90.00
#
_symmetry.space_group_name_H-M   'P 1'
#
loop_
_entity.id
_entity.type
_entity.pdbx_description
1 polymer ?
#
loop_
_entity_poly.entity_id
_entity_poly.type
_entity_poly.pdbx_seq_one_letter_code
_entity_poly.pdbx_strand_id
1 'polypeptide(L)'
;NVNFYSMDEKTTTRRKVLIGMTAGVGAAGVPFAAVPFIASWNPSAKAKAFGAPVKVDVSKMQIGQKIQVAWRKQPVFVIRHSKETLANLQEVESKLDDPKSLNIDEPYRDINPTRSTSQEYTVIAGVCTHLGCSPKYYPEMESQPWDESWVGGFFCPCHGSMFDIVGRVFKGVPAPTNLKAPPHYFDGNILTVGEERGTA
;
A
#
# COMPACT_ATOMS: atom_id res chain seq x y z
N ASN A 1 -7.26 -58.43 59.90
CA ASN A 1 -6.22 -57.78 59.12
C ASN A 1 -6.81 -57.37 57.75
N VAL A 2 -7.41 -56.22 57.71
CA VAL A 2 -7.85 -55.60 56.38
C VAL A 2 -6.60 -55.17 55.67
N ASN A 3 -6.39 -55.72 54.46
CA ASN A 3 -5.20 -55.57 53.62
C ASN A 3 -5.17 -54.15 53.10
N PHE A 4 -4.60 -53.21 53.88
CA PHE A 4 -4.44 -51.78 53.48
C PHE A 4 -3.71 -51.58 52.16
N TYR A 5 -2.83 -52.52 51.80
CA TYR A 5 -2.06 -52.52 50.55
C TYR A 5 -2.88 -52.72 49.28
N SER A 6 -3.98 -53.48 49.37
CA SER A 6 -4.84 -53.80 48.21
C SER A 6 -5.79 -52.62 47.82
N MET A 7 -6.11 -51.77 48.82
CA MET A 7 -6.97 -50.60 48.56
C MET A 7 -6.20 -49.46 47.90
N ASP A 8 -4.95 -49.30 48.19
CA ASP A 8 -4.09 -48.22 47.63
C ASP A 8 -3.79 -48.47 46.15
N GLU A 9 -3.52 -49.71 45.75
CA GLU A 9 -3.28 -50.09 44.34
C GLU A 9 -4.48 -49.88 43.43
N LYS A 10 -5.69 -50.24 43.87
CA LYS A 10 -6.93 -49.99 43.09
C LYS A 10 -7.26 -48.51 42.99
N THR A 11 -7.01 -47.73 44.05
CA THR A 11 -7.24 -46.30 44.05
C THR A 11 -6.25 -45.59 43.13
N THR A 12 -4.99 -46.02 43.12
CA THR A 12 -3.95 -45.51 42.21
C THR A 12 -4.24 -45.80 40.75
N THR A 13 -4.74 -46.99 40.43
CA THR A 13 -5.10 -47.38 39.08
C THR A 13 -6.30 -46.59 38.55
N ARG A 14 -7.38 -46.44 39.35
CA ARG A 14 -8.53 -45.58 38.99
C ARG A 14 -8.13 -44.14 38.73
N ARG A 15 -7.26 -43.59 39.59
CA ARG A 15 -6.74 -42.23 39.43
C ARG A 15 -5.97 -42.07 38.13
N LYS A 16 -5.08 -43.01 37.80
CA LYS A 16 -4.33 -43.00 36.53
C LYS A 16 -5.25 -43.08 35.29
N VAL A 17 -6.29 -43.94 35.36
CA VAL A 17 -7.27 -44.05 34.27
C VAL A 17 -8.04 -42.73 34.11
N LEU A 18 -8.53 -42.13 35.18
CA LEU A 18 -9.26 -40.87 35.13
C LEU A 18 -8.38 -39.72 34.59
N ILE A 19 -7.14 -39.63 35.06
CA ILE A 19 -6.18 -38.64 34.54
C ILE A 19 -5.92 -38.88 33.08
N GLY A 20 -5.70 -40.11 32.63
CA GLY A 20 -5.47 -40.46 31.24
C GLY A 20 -6.66 -40.13 30.35
N MET A 21 -7.89 -40.44 30.80
CA MET A 21 -9.10 -40.07 30.06
C MET A 21 -9.29 -38.57 29.94
N THR A 22 -9.12 -37.83 31.07
CA THR A 22 -9.24 -36.37 31.07
C THR A 22 -8.17 -35.71 30.20
N ALA A 23 -6.93 -36.18 30.27
CA ALA A 23 -5.85 -35.71 29.45
C ALA A 23 -6.10 -35.99 27.95
N GLY A 24 -6.61 -37.17 27.64
CA GLY A 24 -6.96 -37.55 26.26
C GLY A 24 -8.08 -36.70 25.68
N VAL A 25 -9.16 -36.49 26.43
CA VAL A 25 -10.26 -35.60 26.02
C VAL A 25 -9.78 -34.16 25.91
N GLY A 26 -8.96 -33.67 26.86
CA GLY A 26 -8.37 -32.33 26.78
C GLY A 26 -7.45 -32.17 25.57
N ALA A 27 -6.59 -33.14 25.30
CA ALA A 27 -5.71 -33.14 24.16
C ALA A 27 -6.46 -33.14 22.81
N ALA A 28 -7.62 -33.82 22.73
CA ALA A 28 -8.50 -33.79 21.57
C ALA A 28 -9.29 -32.45 21.46
N GLY A 29 -9.68 -31.87 22.60
CA GLY A 29 -10.45 -30.64 22.66
C GLY A 29 -9.64 -29.38 22.29
N VAL A 30 -8.35 -29.35 22.64
CA VAL A 30 -7.47 -28.20 22.32
C VAL A 30 -7.38 -27.89 20.82
N PRO A 31 -7.11 -28.86 19.93
CA PRO A 31 -7.14 -28.58 18.49
C PRO A 31 -8.50 -28.11 18.01
N PHE A 32 -9.59 -28.67 18.51
CA PHE A 32 -10.95 -28.29 18.13
C PHE A 32 -11.26 -26.84 18.51
N ALA A 33 -10.79 -26.40 19.68
CA ALA A 33 -10.91 -25.03 20.13
C ALA A 33 -9.95 -24.08 19.36
N ALA A 34 -8.74 -24.54 19.01
CA ALA A 34 -7.73 -23.72 18.33
C ALA A 34 -8.04 -23.45 16.85
N VAL A 35 -8.66 -24.42 16.13
CA VAL A 35 -8.95 -24.31 14.68
C VAL A 35 -9.69 -23.03 14.31
N PRO A 36 -10.82 -22.62 14.95
CA PRO A 36 -11.51 -21.40 14.59
C PRO A 36 -10.68 -20.13 14.81
N PHE A 37 -9.80 -20.11 15.84
CA PHE A 37 -8.92 -18.98 16.07
C PHE A 37 -7.82 -18.88 15.00
N ILE A 38 -7.19 -20.00 14.65
CA ILE A 38 -6.19 -20.05 13.58
C ILE A 38 -6.85 -19.72 12.23
N ALA A 39 -8.04 -20.26 11.97
CA ALA A 39 -8.81 -19.97 10.74
C ALA A 39 -9.21 -18.48 10.63
N SER A 40 -9.42 -17.79 11.77
CA SER A 40 -9.75 -16.37 11.80
C SER A 40 -8.59 -15.46 11.32
N TRP A 41 -7.35 -15.96 11.28
CA TRP A 41 -6.20 -15.22 10.73
C TRP A 41 -6.21 -15.18 9.20
N ASN A 42 -6.97 -16.04 8.55
CA ASN A 42 -7.15 -15.95 7.11
C ASN A 42 -7.96 -14.71 6.74
N PRO A 43 -7.52 -13.96 5.72
CA PRO A 43 -8.25 -12.76 5.31
C PRO A 43 -9.66 -13.11 4.85
N SER A 44 -10.64 -12.35 5.34
CA SER A 44 -12.04 -12.50 4.94
C SER A 44 -12.24 -12.24 3.45
N ALA A 45 -13.33 -12.71 2.84
CA ALA A 45 -13.69 -12.42 1.45
C ALA A 45 -13.73 -10.90 1.19
N LYS A 46 -14.20 -10.11 2.16
CA LYS A 46 -14.20 -8.65 2.09
C LYS A 46 -12.78 -8.07 2.09
N ALA A 47 -11.87 -8.60 2.90
CA ALA A 47 -10.47 -8.16 2.92
C ALA A 47 -9.76 -8.50 1.60
N LYS A 48 -10.02 -9.68 1.03
CA LYS A 48 -9.51 -10.08 -0.29
C LYS A 48 -10.04 -9.17 -1.39
N ALA A 49 -11.33 -8.82 -1.38
CA ALA A 49 -11.94 -7.91 -2.35
C ALA A 49 -11.34 -6.49 -2.30
N PHE A 50 -10.97 -5.99 -1.11
CA PHE A 50 -10.30 -4.68 -0.99
C PHE A 50 -8.87 -4.65 -1.54
N GLY A 51 -8.21 -5.79 -1.61
CA GLY A 51 -6.88 -5.93 -2.20
C GLY A 51 -6.89 -6.23 -3.70
N ALA A 52 -8.07 -6.47 -4.29
CA ALA A 52 -8.19 -6.83 -5.69
C ALA A 52 -7.68 -5.71 -6.61
N PRO A 53 -7.04 -6.06 -7.74
CA PRO A 53 -6.64 -5.10 -8.75
C PRO A 53 -7.83 -4.34 -9.32
N VAL A 54 -7.62 -3.07 -9.66
CA VAL A 54 -8.63 -2.19 -10.28
C VAL A 54 -8.19 -1.88 -11.71
N LYS A 55 -9.09 -2.10 -12.67
CA LYS A 55 -8.87 -1.81 -14.09
C LYS A 55 -9.55 -0.50 -14.47
N VAL A 56 -8.83 0.34 -15.19
CA VAL A 56 -9.26 1.68 -15.61
C VAL A 56 -8.92 1.88 -17.08
N ASP A 57 -9.90 2.30 -17.88
CA ASP A 57 -9.67 2.73 -19.26
C ASP A 57 -9.20 4.19 -19.29
N VAL A 58 -7.95 4.39 -19.73
CA VAL A 58 -7.31 5.71 -19.83
C VAL A 58 -7.33 6.28 -21.24
N SER A 59 -8.00 5.61 -22.20
CA SER A 59 -8.03 6.03 -23.62
C SER A 59 -8.58 7.44 -23.85
N LYS A 60 -9.50 7.89 -22.99
CA LYS A 60 -10.14 9.20 -23.08
C LYS A 60 -9.48 10.28 -22.23
N MET A 61 -8.41 9.96 -21.51
CA MET A 61 -7.71 10.97 -20.73
C MET A 61 -7.03 12.00 -21.61
N GLN A 62 -7.29 13.27 -21.32
CA GLN A 62 -6.61 14.38 -21.98
C GLN A 62 -5.22 14.61 -21.36
N ILE A 63 -4.33 15.24 -22.13
CA ILE A 63 -3.01 15.66 -21.63
C ILE A 63 -3.22 16.67 -20.48
N GLY A 64 -2.47 16.51 -19.39
CA GLY A 64 -2.61 17.30 -18.15
C GLY A 64 -3.74 16.86 -17.24
N GLN A 65 -4.61 15.97 -17.70
CA GLN A 65 -5.73 15.48 -16.89
C GLN A 65 -5.25 14.55 -15.79
N LYS A 66 -5.83 14.75 -14.59
CA LYS A 66 -5.73 13.82 -13.46
C LYS A 66 -7.08 13.12 -13.26
N ILE A 67 -7.08 11.81 -13.17
CA ILE A 67 -8.20 11.03 -12.68
C ILE A 67 -7.83 10.38 -11.34
N GLN A 68 -8.85 9.98 -10.58
CA GLN A 68 -8.69 9.33 -9.30
C GLN A 68 -9.45 8.02 -9.28
N VAL A 69 -8.77 6.95 -8.89
CA VAL A 69 -9.35 5.63 -8.66
C VAL A 69 -9.13 5.20 -7.22
N ALA A 70 -10.00 4.35 -6.69
CA ALA A 70 -9.85 3.84 -5.33
C ALA A 70 -9.23 2.44 -5.38
N TRP A 71 -8.09 2.25 -4.70
CA TRP A 71 -7.48 0.95 -4.48
C TRP A 71 -7.08 0.80 -3.01
N ARG A 72 -7.42 -0.32 -2.39
CA ARG A 72 -7.20 -0.56 -0.94
C ARG A 72 -7.73 0.57 -0.05
N LYS A 73 -8.87 1.17 -0.42
CA LYS A 73 -9.48 2.35 0.23
C LYS A 73 -8.63 3.62 0.20
N GLN A 74 -7.58 3.67 -0.57
CA GLN A 74 -6.77 4.86 -0.76
C GLN A 74 -7.02 5.43 -2.16
N PRO A 75 -6.99 6.75 -2.34
CA PRO A 75 -7.02 7.36 -3.65
C PRO A 75 -5.72 7.06 -4.38
N VAL A 76 -5.80 6.65 -5.62
CA VAL A 76 -4.68 6.55 -6.55
C VAL A 76 -4.92 7.58 -7.65
N PHE A 77 -3.96 8.46 -7.85
CA PHE A 77 -3.96 9.47 -8.89
C PHE A 77 -3.30 8.91 -10.13
N VAL A 78 -3.95 9.08 -11.26
CA VAL A 78 -3.42 8.78 -12.59
C VAL A 78 -3.38 10.09 -13.35
N ILE A 79 -2.19 10.49 -13.80
CA ILE A 79 -1.96 11.75 -14.50
C ILE A 79 -1.37 11.45 -15.88
N ARG A 80 -1.93 12.05 -16.92
CA ARG A 80 -1.36 12.00 -18.26
C ARG A 80 -0.54 13.25 -18.52
N HIS A 81 0.76 13.08 -18.80
CA HIS A 81 1.69 14.18 -19.02
C HIS A 81 1.81 14.59 -20.49
N SER A 82 2.16 15.85 -20.71
CA SER A 82 2.68 16.31 -21.99
C SER A 82 4.19 16.04 -22.07
N LYS A 83 4.74 16.06 -23.29
CA LYS A 83 6.20 15.98 -23.47
C LYS A 83 6.94 17.17 -22.85
N GLU A 84 6.32 18.34 -22.86
CA GLU A 84 6.85 19.56 -22.24
C GLU A 84 6.94 19.42 -20.71
N THR A 85 5.87 18.92 -20.08
CA THR A 85 5.87 18.65 -18.63
C THR A 85 6.97 17.67 -18.24
N LEU A 86 7.21 16.64 -19.05
CA LEU A 86 8.27 15.65 -18.79
C LEU A 86 9.68 16.22 -18.99
N ALA A 87 9.86 17.12 -19.97
CA ALA A 87 11.15 17.80 -20.17
C ALA A 87 11.55 18.63 -18.96
N ASN A 88 10.60 19.27 -18.29
CA ASN A 88 10.85 20.14 -17.13
C ASN A 88 11.18 19.35 -15.84
N LEU A 89 11.02 18.02 -15.81
CA LEU A 89 11.33 17.22 -14.63
C LEU A 89 12.81 17.31 -14.19
N GLN A 90 13.73 17.55 -15.12
CA GLN A 90 15.16 17.70 -14.82
C GLN A 90 15.45 19.04 -14.14
N GLU A 91 14.76 20.10 -14.52
CA GLU A 91 14.96 21.44 -13.94
C GLU A 91 14.55 21.49 -12.45
N VAL A 92 13.58 20.65 -12.08
CA VAL A 92 13.08 20.57 -10.71
C VAL A 92 13.98 19.76 -9.78
N GLU A 93 14.83 18.87 -10.30
CA GLU A 93 15.62 17.92 -9.49
C GLU A 93 16.44 18.59 -8.39
N SER A 94 16.97 19.79 -8.62
CA SER A 94 17.75 20.53 -7.62
C SER A 94 16.94 20.93 -6.39
N LYS A 95 15.62 21.07 -6.52
CA LYS A 95 14.67 21.43 -5.46
C LYS A 95 14.14 20.21 -4.69
N LEU A 96 14.36 18.99 -5.17
CA LEU A 96 13.82 17.76 -4.61
C LEU A 96 14.76 17.16 -3.56
N ASP A 97 14.17 16.55 -2.52
CA ASP A 97 14.90 15.83 -1.48
C ASP A 97 15.38 14.45 -1.98
N ASP A 98 14.52 13.73 -2.68
CA ASP A 98 14.81 12.41 -3.26
C ASP A 98 14.41 12.34 -4.74
N PRO A 99 15.18 12.99 -5.65
CA PRO A 99 14.83 13.05 -7.07
C PRO A 99 14.86 11.68 -7.76
N LYS A 100 15.60 10.71 -7.22
CA LYS A 100 15.77 9.36 -7.78
C LYS A 100 14.95 8.29 -7.05
N SER A 101 14.09 8.68 -6.10
CA SER A 101 13.27 7.76 -5.30
C SER A 101 14.07 6.63 -4.61
N LEU A 102 15.23 6.97 -4.03
CA LEU A 102 16.09 6.01 -3.35
C LEU A 102 15.63 5.71 -1.91
N ASN A 103 14.87 6.63 -1.30
CA ASN A 103 14.41 6.53 0.09
C ASN A 103 13.13 5.71 0.25
N ILE A 104 12.56 5.22 -0.84
CA ILE A 104 11.37 4.36 -0.81
C ILE A 104 11.62 3.09 -1.62
N ASP A 105 11.09 1.98 -1.15
CA ASP A 105 11.04 0.75 -1.94
C ASP A 105 9.93 0.88 -2.98
N GLU A 106 10.36 1.13 -4.22
CA GLU A 106 9.49 1.44 -5.35
C GLU A 106 9.95 0.67 -6.59
N PRO A 107 9.08 -0.17 -7.18
CA PRO A 107 9.47 -1.03 -8.30
C PRO A 107 9.73 -0.27 -9.61
N TYR A 108 9.29 1.00 -9.71
CA TYR A 108 9.31 1.75 -10.99
C TYR A 108 10.32 2.89 -11.04
N ARG A 109 11.14 3.11 -10.01
CA ARG A 109 12.08 4.23 -9.93
C ARG A 109 13.09 4.28 -11.07
N ASP A 110 13.56 3.11 -11.50
CA ASP A 110 14.62 2.97 -12.52
C ASP A 110 14.06 2.74 -13.93
N ILE A 111 12.74 2.70 -14.10
CA ILE A 111 12.10 2.40 -15.39
C ILE A 111 11.98 3.66 -16.24
N ASN A 112 11.42 4.71 -15.67
CA ASN A 112 11.28 6.00 -16.37
C ASN A 112 11.07 7.19 -15.41
N PRO A 113 11.30 8.43 -15.89
CA PRO A 113 11.11 9.63 -15.06
C PRO A 113 9.71 9.81 -14.47
N THR A 114 8.69 9.19 -15.07
CA THR A 114 7.31 9.23 -14.59
C THR A 114 7.05 8.35 -13.37
N ARG A 115 8.04 7.54 -12.95
CA ARG A 115 7.92 6.56 -11.86
C ARG A 115 6.75 5.59 -12.10
N SER A 116 6.62 5.14 -13.36
CA SER A 116 5.53 4.31 -13.85
C SER A 116 6.03 3.36 -14.94
N THR A 117 5.27 2.32 -15.25
CA THR A 117 5.53 1.44 -16.39
C THR A 117 5.26 2.11 -17.74
N SER A 118 4.68 3.32 -17.75
CA SER A 118 4.41 4.14 -18.94
C SER A 118 5.20 5.44 -18.92
N GLN A 119 5.70 5.86 -20.07
CA GLN A 119 6.36 7.16 -20.22
C GLN A 119 5.41 8.37 -20.21
N GLU A 120 4.12 8.14 -20.48
CA GLU A 120 3.12 9.22 -20.55
C GLU A 120 2.33 9.40 -19.25
N TYR A 121 2.30 8.38 -18.39
CA TYR A 121 1.44 8.37 -17.21
C TYR A 121 2.24 8.23 -15.93
N THR A 122 1.86 9.00 -14.92
CA THR A 122 2.25 8.77 -13.52
C THR A 122 1.08 8.13 -12.79
N VAL A 123 1.37 7.11 -11.98
CA VAL A 123 0.40 6.40 -11.15
C VAL A 123 0.91 6.40 -9.70
N ILE A 124 0.29 7.21 -8.84
CA ILE A 124 0.75 7.43 -7.46
C ILE A 124 -0.39 7.40 -6.47
N ALA A 125 -0.11 6.96 -5.26
CA ALA A 125 -1.05 7.07 -4.15
C ALA A 125 -1.26 8.55 -3.79
N GLY A 126 -2.51 9.00 -3.80
CA GLY A 126 -2.90 10.36 -3.44
C GLY A 126 -2.95 10.57 -1.92
N VAL A 127 -1.92 10.08 -1.22
CA VAL A 127 -1.80 10.08 0.24
C VAL A 127 -0.45 10.67 0.62
N CYS A 128 -0.48 11.85 1.24
CA CYS A 128 0.72 12.54 1.70
C CYS A 128 1.52 11.69 2.69
N THR A 129 2.81 11.55 2.45
CA THR A 129 3.70 10.72 3.26
C THR A 129 4.00 11.30 4.64
N HIS A 130 3.58 12.56 4.92
CA HIS A 130 3.67 13.13 6.26
C HIS A 130 2.66 12.46 7.23
N LEU A 131 1.36 12.73 7.09
CA LEU A 131 0.30 12.24 7.99
C LEU A 131 -0.97 11.77 7.25
N GLY A 132 -0.87 11.42 5.97
CA GLY A 132 -1.95 10.76 5.25
C GLY A 132 -3.04 11.65 4.64
N CYS A 133 -2.89 12.99 4.66
CA CYS A 133 -3.82 13.88 3.95
C CYS A 133 -3.74 13.66 2.44
N SER A 134 -4.83 13.96 1.71
CA SER A 134 -4.81 13.93 0.25
C SER A 134 -4.26 15.24 -0.32
N PRO A 135 -3.12 15.23 -1.03
CA PRO A 135 -2.58 16.42 -1.66
C PRO A 135 -3.49 16.89 -2.80
N LYS A 136 -3.58 18.20 -2.98
CA LYS A 136 -4.30 18.81 -4.10
C LYS A 136 -3.37 18.95 -5.30
N TYR A 137 -3.94 18.75 -6.48
CA TYR A 137 -3.23 18.82 -7.76
C TYR A 137 -3.30 20.24 -8.31
N TYR A 138 -2.13 20.83 -8.60
CA TYR A 138 -1.93 22.15 -9.18
C TYR A 138 -0.94 22.00 -10.35
N PRO A 139 -1.44 21.68 -11.56
CA PRO A 139 -0.60 21.43 -12.73
C PRO A 139 -0.02 22.70 -13.34
N GLU A 140 -0.58 23.87 -13.05
CA GLU A 140 -0.17 25.15 -13.62
C GLU A 140 1.23 25.52 -13.15
N MET A 141 2.09 25.93 -14.09
CA MET A 141 3.44 26.44 -13.82
C MET A 141 3.39 27.95 -13.58
N GLU A 142 2.69 28.35 -12.53
CA GLU A 142 2.48 29.75 -12.17
C GLU A 142 2.81 29.94 -10.69
N SER A 143 3.25 31.16 -10.35
CA SER A 143 3.51 31.54 -8.95
C SER A 143 2.33 31.20 -8.05
N GLN A 144 2.61 30.51 -6.96
CA GLN A 144 1.63 30.12 -5.96
C GLN A 144 1.95 30.81 -4.62
N PRO A 145 0.98 30.99 -3.72
CA PRO A 145 1.21 31.60 -2.43
C PRO A 145 2.26 30.92 -1.55
N TRP A 146 2.56 29.66 -1.83
CA TRP A 146 3.53 28.84 -1.10
C TRP A 146 4.87 28.64 -1.84
N ASP A 147 4.93 28.93 -3.15
CA ASP A 147 6.17 28.90 -3.94
C ASP A 147 6.02 29.80 -5.17
N GLU A 148 6.78 30.90 -5.21
CA GLU A 148 6.79 31.85 -6.34
C GLU A 148 7.33 31.21 -7.62
N SER A 149 8.15 30.18 -7.50
CA SER A 149 8.75 29.43 -8.60
C SER A 149 8.10 28.05 -8.80
N TRP A 150 6.78 27.96 -8.57
CA TRP A 150 6.02 26.73 -8.70
C TRP A 150 6.06 26.18 -10.14
N VAL A 151 6.36 24.90 -10.27
CA VAL A 151 6.57 24.21 -11.56
C VAL A 151 5.52 23.15 -11.86
N GLY A 152 4.39 23.24 -11.18
CA GLY A 152 3.33 22.22 -11.24
C GLY A 152 3.60 21.05 -10.29
N GLY A 153 2.52 20.43 -9.78
CA GLY A 153 2.63 19.29 -8.88
C GLY A 153 1.49 19.18 -7.89
N PHE A 154 1.84 18.78 -6.67
CA PHE A 154 0.88 18.58 -5.59
C PHE A 154 1.25 19.38 -4.35
N PHE A 155 0.26 20.02 -3.76
CA PHE A 155 0.37 20.71 -2.49
C PHE A 155 -0.54 20.07 -1.45
N CYS A 156 0.01 19.72 -0.29
CA CYS A 156 -0.74 19.18 0.83
C CYS A 156 -1.18 20.30 1.77
N PRO A 157 -2.50 20.62 1.83
CA PRO A 157 -2.98 21.78 2.58
C PRO A 157 -2.92 21.60 4.11
N CYS A 158 -2.69 20.37 4.59
CA CYS A 158 -2.64 20.10 6.02
C CYS A 158 -1.42 20.75 6.69
N HIS A 159 -0.23 20.58 6.10
CA HIS A 159 1.02 21.06 6.69
C HIS A 159 2.01 21.62 5.65
N GLY A 160 1.55 21.92 4.44
CA GLY A 160 2.37 22.58 3.43
C GLY A 160 3.39 21.67 2.71
N SER A 161 3.27 20.35 2.79
CA SER A 161 4.16 19.48 2.01
C SER A 161 3.90 19.64 0.52
N MET A 162 4.98 19.72 -0.26
CA MET A 162 4.96 19.90 -1.71
C MET A 162 5.57 18.68 -2.40
N PHE A 163 5.01 18.35 -3.56
CA PHE A 163 5.52 17.28 -4.41
C PHE A 163 5.44 17.75 -5.86
N ASP A 164 6.38 17.35 -6.68
CA ASP A 164 6.34 17.64 -8.11
C ASP A 164 5.23 16.87 -8.85
N ILE A 165 5.15 17.07 -10.16
CA ILE A 165 4.09 16.50 -10.99
C ILE A 165 4.10 14.96 -11.06
N VAL A 166 5.22 14.32 -10.76
CA VAL A 166 5.36 12.85 -10.67
C VAL A 166 5.42 12.35 -9.21
N GLY A 167 5.14 13.23 -8.23
CA GLY A 167 5.02 12.89 -6.82
C GLY A 167 6.34 12.81 -6.06
N ARG A 168 7.43 13.43 -6.56
CA ARG A 168 8.70 13.52 -5.82
C ARG A 168 8.66 14.69 -4.84
N VAL A 169 9.14 14.49 -3.62
CA VAL A 169 9.04 15.44 -2.52
C VAL A 169 10.06 16.57 -2.64
N PHE A 170 9.63 17.81 -2.38
CA PHE A 170 10.50 18.97 -2.31
C PHE A 170 11.32 18.97 -1.01
N LYS A 171 12.48 19.62 -1.03
CA LYS A 171 13.31 19.88 0.17
C LYS A 171 12.60 20.79 1.16
N GLY A 172 12.84 20.57 2.44
CA GLY A 172 12.41 21.49 3.49
C GLY A 172 10.91 21.43 3.82
N VAL A 173 10.20 20.41 3.37
CA VAL A 173 8.78 20.19 3.68
C VAL A 173 8.59 19.07 4.70
N PRO A 174 7.43 19.01 5.40
CA PRO A 174 7.19 17.99 6.44
C PRO A 174 7.12 16.54 5.94
N ALA A 175 6.77 16.31 4.67
CA ALA A 175 6.71 14.95 4.10
C ALA A 175 8.12 14.36 3.97
N PRO A 176 8.40 13.17 4.54
CA PRO A 176 9.74 12.59 4.58
C PRO A 176 10.15 11.87 3.30
N THR A 177 9.22 11.53 2.42
CA THR A 177 9.49 10.74 1.22
C THR A 177 8.55 11.13 0.07
N ASN A 178 8.89 10.68 -1.13
CA ASN A 178 8.04 10.78 -2.32
C ASN A 178 6.68 10.11 -2.11
N LEU A 179 5.65 10.51 -2.87
CA LEU A 179 4.38 9.80 -2.92
C LEU A 179 4.61 8.39 -3.48
N LYS A 180 3.99 7.38 -2.89
CA LYS A 180 4.21 5.97 -3.28
C LYS A 180 3.57 5.65 -4.62
N ALA A 181 4.27 4.93 -5.49
CA ALA A 181 3.69 4.33 -6.69
C ALA A 181 3.18 2.91 -6.35
N PRO A 182 1.87 2.65 -6.44
CA PRO A 182 1.34 1.31 -6.23
C PRO A 182 1.76 0.37 -7.38
N PRO A 183 1.79 -0.95 -7.17
CA PRO A 183 1.96 -1.91 -8.26
C PRO A 183 0.95 -1.64 -9.37
N HIS A 184 1.42 -1.56 -10.63
CA HIS A 184 0.55 -1.31 -11.76
C HIS A 184 1.19 -1.70 -13.09
N TYR A 185 0.37 -1.93 -14.10
CA TYR A 185 0.81 -2.10 -15.48
C TYR A 185 -0.24 -1.59 -16.47
N PHE A 186 0.20 -1.32 -17.69
CA PHE A 186 -0.65 -0.97 -18.82
C PHE A 186 -0.73 -2.13 -19.81
N ASP A 187 -1.95 -2.41 -20.28
CA ASP A 187 -2.23 -3.30 -21.39
C ASP A 187 -3.03 -2.51 -22.43
N GLY A 188 -2.32 -1.97 -23.42
CA GLY A 188 -2.88 -0.95 -24.29
C GLY A 188 -3.36 0.26 -23.50
N ASN A 189 -4.67 0.55 -23.62
CA ASN A 189 -5.31 1.67 -22.90
C ASN A 189 -5.91 1.29 -21.54
N ILE A 190 -5.72 0.06 -21.10
CA ILE A 190 -6.22 -0.39 -19.82
C ILE A 190 -5.09 -0.37 -18.79
N LEU A 191 -5.25 0.50 -17.78
CA LEU A 191 -4.40 0.52 -16.59
C LEU A 191 -4.95 -0.47 -15.57
N THR A 192 -4.12 -1.38 -15.09
CA THR A 192 -4.41 -2.24 -13.93
C THR A 192 -3.58 -1.73 -12.75
N VAL A 193 -4.25 -1.36 -11.65
CA VAL A 193 -3.64 -0.90 -10.39
C VAL A 193 -3.77 -1.98 -9.34
N GLY A 194 -2.71 -2.29 -8.63
CA GLY A 194 -2.66 -3.26 -7.54
C GLY A 194 -2.02 -4.60 -7.90
N GLU A 195 -1.47 -4.71 -9.10
CA GLU A 195 -0.83 -5.91 -9.62
C GLU A 195 0.34 -5.52 -10.53
N GLU A 196 1.39 -6.34 -10.55
CA GLU A 196 2.50 -6.24 -11.50
C GLU A 196 2.27 -7.21 -12.67
N ARG A 197 2.80 -6.87 -13.84
CA ARG A 197 2.68 -7.76 -15.01
C ARG A 197 3.37 -9.09 -14.74
N GLY A 198 2.62 -10.19 -14.75
CA GLY A 198 3.15 -11.55 -14.58
C GLY A 198 3.07 -12.13 -13.16
N THR A 199 2.38 -11.46 -12.23
CA THR A 199 2.18 -11.95 -10.84
C THR A 199 0.81 -12.62 -10.61
N ALA A 200 0.09 -12.97 -11.68
CA ALA A 200 -1.21 -13.67 -11.62
C ALA A 200 -1.03 -15.18 -11.49
#